data_d70d28effe5bea2c7299eb7c41a932cb
#
_entry.id   d70d28effe5bea2c7299eb7c41a932cb
#
_cell.length_a   1.000
_cell.length_b   1.000
_cell.length_c   1.000
_cell.angle_alpha   90.00
_cell.angle_beta   90.00
_cell.angle_gamma   90.00
#
_symmetry.space_group_name_H-M   'P 1'
#
loop_
_entity.id
_entity.type
_entity.pdbx_description
1 polymer ?
#
loop_
_entity_poly.entity_id
_entity_poly.type
_entity_poly.pdbx_seq_one_letter_code
_entity_poly.pdbx_strand_id
1 'polypeptide(L)'
;MKMIKMNSKSLFLGLLIVGGSGLMNAQTSQSQGENAPVVIKQSNPTIDALKKQVETNPKDTESLAKLATAYQDVSDWTNAVETWKKISVLLPDWSPSYYSQAYAYQSAKDDVNAKLAYEKYISTVKPEEIEASKKNLAYAYFYIAFSEQTTDPAKAKEHIAKSLQYDPSNQDAVKLSTTLNS
;
A
#
# COMPACT_ATOMS: atom_id res chain seq x y z
N MET A 1 9.10 -9.08 -32.83
CA MET A 1 8.63 -8.91 -31.46
C MET A 1 8.68 -7.41 -31.15
N LYS A 2 7.54 -6.70 -31.26
CA LYS A 2 7.47 -5.25 -31.05
C LYS A 2 7.43 -4.98 -29.55
N MET A 3 8.49 -4.38 -29.01
CA MET A 3 8.49 -3.84 -27.65
C MET A 3 7.50 -2.67 -27.59
N ILE A 4 6.48 -2.79 -26.77
CA ILE A 4 5.59 -1.68 -26.43
C ILE A 4 6.39 -0.79 -25.48
N LYS A 5 6.86 0.35 -25.99
CA LYS A 5 7.43 1.42 -25.17
C LYS A 5 6.29 2.02 -24.35
N MET A 6 6.13 1.59 -23.11
CA MET A 6 5.28 2.29 -22.17
C MET A 6 5.90 3.64 -21.84
N ASN A 7 5.16 4.69 -22.19
CA ASN A 7 5.55 6.06 -21.90
C ASN A 7 5.40 6.30 -20.39
N SER A 8 6.52 6.36 -19.66
CA SER A 8 6.57 6.43 -18.18
C SER A 8 5.99 7.71 -17.59
N LYS A 9 5.39 8.58 -18.40
CA LYS A 9 4.90 9.90 -17.97
C LYS A 9 3.43 9.94 -17.54
N SER A 10 2.66 8.85 -17.62
CA SER A 10 1.20 8.87 -17.39
C SER A 10 0.70 8.12 -16.15
N LEU A 11 1.55 7.51 -15.35
CA LEU A 11 1.12 6.74 -14.17
C LEU A 11 1.56 7.36 -12.83
N PHE A 12 1.74 8.69 -12.79
CA PHE A 12 1.74 9.42 -11.53
C PHE A 12 0.28 9.61 -11.08
N LEU A 13 -0.36 8.53 -10.63
CA LEU A 13 -1.55 8.67 -9.80
C LEU A 13 -1.04 9.11 -8.42
N GLY A 14 -1.09 10.41 -8.16
CA GLY A 14 -0.81 10.95 -6.85
C GLY A 14 -1.77 10.35 -5.84
N LEU A 15 -1.27 9.46 -4.99
CA LEU A 15 -2.00 8.96 -3.83
C LEU A 15 -2.07 10.10 -2.82
N LEU A 16 -3.09 10.96 -2.96
CA LEU A 16 -3.47 11.92 -1.94
C LEU A 16 -4.11 11.15 -0.78
N ILE A 17 -3.33 10.93 0.27
CA ILE A 17 -3.86 10.47 1.56
C ILE A 17 -4.61 11.64 2.17
N VAL A 18 -5.91 11.70 1.94
CA VAL A 18 -6.81 12.59 2.69
C VAL A 18 -7.14 11.87 4.00
N GLY A 19 -6.47 12.27 5.08
CA GLY A 19 -6.83 11.89 6.42
C GLY A 19 -8.17 12.52 6.81
N GLY A 20 -9.24 11.76 6.71
CA GLY A 20 -10.58 12.14 7.19
C GLY A 20 -10.80 11.62 8.61
N SER A 21 -10.67 12.48 9.60
CA SER A 21 -11.12 12.23 10.98
C SER A 21 -12.64 12.24 11.03
N GLY A 22 -13.27 11.08 10.92
CA GLY A 22 -14.72 10.92 11.12
C GLY A 22 -15.03 10.51 12.56
N LEU A 23 -15.56 11.42 13.37
CA LEU A 23 -16.13 11.14 14.68
C LEU A 23 -17.37 10.25 14.53
N MET A 24 -17.31 9.04 15.01
CA MET A 24 -18.48 8.18 15.14
C MET A 24 -19.23 8.52 16.44
N ASN A 25 -20.45 9.01 16.28
CA ASN A 25 -21.44 9.10 17.34
C ASN A 25 -22.07 7.72 17.55
N ALA A 26 -21.85 7.13 18.72
CA ALA A 26 -22.50 5.91 19.13
C ALA A 26 -23.91 6.23 19.66
N GLN A 27 -24.94 5.70 19.01
CA GLN A 27 -26.28 5.67 19.55
C GLN A 27 -26.72 4.21 19.78
N THR A 28 -26.82 3.87 21.05
CA THR A 28 -27.33 2.59 21.55
C THR A 28 -28.84 2.51 21.33
N SER A 29 -29.31 1.42 20.74
CA SER A 29 -30.66 0.92 20.92
C SER A 29 -30.64 -0.61 20.92
N GLN A 30 -31.04 -1.17 22.07
CA GLN A 30 -31.27 -2.60 22.26
C GLN A 30 -32.51 -3.04 21.48
N SER A 31 -32.43 -4.15 20.76
CA SER A 31 -33.50 -5.15 20.75
C SER A 31 -32.95 -6.50 20.25
N GLN A 32 -33.34 -7.54 20.94
CA GLN A 32 -33.02 -8.95 20.72
C GLN A 32 -33.58 -9.46 19.41
N GLY A 33 -32.82 -10.30 18.73
CA GLY A 33 -33.24 -11.07 17.56
C GLY A 33 -32.03 -11.70 16.90
N GLU A 34 -31.85 -12.98 17.13
CA GLU A 34 -30.85 -13.86 16.51
C GLU A 34 -31.03 -13.87 14.98
N ASN A 35 -30.31 -13.01 14.29
CA ASN A 35 -30.01 -13.15 12.85
C ASN A 35 -28.63 -12.58 12.65
N ALA A 36 -27.68 -13.43 12.27
CA ALA A 36 -26.37 -13.00 11.82
C ALA A 36 -26.56 -11.90 10.75
N PRO A 37 -25.83 -10.77 10.83
CA PRO A 37 -25.98 -9.73 9.81
C PRO A 37 -25.60 -10.34 8.45
N VAL A 38 -26.60 -10.43 7.57
CA VAL A 38 -26.36 -10.65 6.15
C VAL A 38 -25.57 -9.42 5.69
N VAL A 39 -24.26 -9.56 5.56
CA VAL A 39 -23.40 -8.56 4.92
C VAL A 39 -23.87 -8.54 3.47
N ILE A 40 -24.82 -7.68 3.17
CA ILE A 40 -25.17 -7.36 1.78
C ILE A 40 -23.91 -6.68 1.23
N LYS A 41 -23.10 -7.42 0.53
CA LYS A 41 -22.00 -6.88 -0.25
C LYS A 41 -22.66 -5.95 -1.28
N GLN A 42 -22.74 -4.65 -0.95
CA GLN A 42 -23.26 -3.66 -1.89
C GLN A 42 -22.42 -3.78 -3.16
N SER A 43 -23.07 -4.08 -4.27
CA SER A 43 -22.40 -4.09 -5.57
C SER A 43 -21.84 -2.69 -5.82
N ASN A 44 -20.55 -2.58 -6.08
CA ASN A 44 -19.93 -1.32 -6.50
C ASN A 44 -19.87 -1.33 -8.02
N PRO A 45 -20.70 -0.51 -8.72
CA PRO A 45 -20.76 -0.54 -10.19
C PRO A 45 -19.41 -0.31 -10.86
N THR A 46 -18.53 0.48 -10.23
CA THR A 46 -17.17 0.74 -10.72
C THR A 46 -16.32 -0.54 -10.64
N ILE A 47 -16.35 -1.24 -9.51
CA ILE A 47 -15.63 -2.51 -9.33
C ILE A 47 -16.17 -3.55 -10.32
N ASP A 48 -17.48 -3.65 -10.48
CA ASP A 48 -18.09 -4.64 -11.40
C ASP A 48 -17.70 -4.37 -12.86
N ALA A 49 -17.67 -3.10 -13.28
CA ALA A 49 -17.21 -2.71 -14.61
C ALA A 49 -15.72 -3.02 -14.83
N LEU A 50 -14.86 -2.70 -13.84
CA LEU A 50 -13.43 -2.98 -13.92
C LEU A 50 -13.12 -4.48 -13.91
N LYS A 51 -13.87 -5.28 -13.16
CA LYS A 51 -13.77 -6.75 -13.19
C LYS A 51 -14.03 -7.30 -14.59
N LYS A 52 -15.08 -6.84 -15.26
CA LYS A 52 -15.38 -7.25 -16.65
C LYS A 52 -14.25 -6.86 -17.62
N GLN A 53 -13.65 -5.67 -17.45
CA GLN A 53 -12.49 -5.26 -18.26
C GLN A 53 -11.31 -6.18 -18.05
N VAL A 54 -10.97 -6.49 -16.79
CA VAL A 54 -9.87 -7.39 -16.44
C VAL A 54 -10.14 -8.83 -16.88
N GLU A 55 -11.39 -9.31 -16.81
CA GLU A 55 -11.78 -10.61 -17.35
C GLU A 55 -11.58 -10.70 -18.86
N THR A 56 -11.90 -9.62 -19.58
CA THR A 56 -11.70 -9.55 -21.04
C THR A 56 -10.23 -9.44 -21.42
N ASN A 57 -9.43 -8.69 -20.62
CA ASN A 57 -8.00 -8.53 -20.84
C ASN A 57 -7.22 -8.67 -19.52
N PRO A 58 -6.89 -9.90 -19.09
CA PRO A 58 -6.24 -10.17 -17.81
C PRO A 58 -4.81 -9.59 -17.66
N LYS A 59 -4.21 -9.13 -18.76
CA LYS A 59 -2.86 -8.54 -18.79
C LYS A 59 -2.87 -7.01 -18.89
N ASP A 60 -4.04 -6.40 -18.89
CA ASP A 60 -4.18 -4.94 -18.87
C ASP A 60 -3.84 -4.40 -17.47
N THR A 61 -2.58 -4.02 -17.29
CA THR A 61 -2.07 -3.52 -16.02
C THR A 61 -2.69 -2.19 -15.60
N GLU A 62 -3.22 -1.39 -16.55
CA GLU A 62 -3.94 -0.16 -16.23
C GLU A 62 -5.31 -0.47 -15.61
N SER A 63 -6.10 -1.35 -16.22
CA SER A 63 -7.37 -1.80 -15.65
C SER A 63 -7.20 -2.53 -14.33
N LEU A 64 -6.12 -3.35 -14.18
CA LEU A 64 -5.77 -3.99 -12.93
C LEU A 64 -5.45 -2.95 -11.84
N ALA A 65 -4.67 -1.90 -12.14
CA ALA A 65 -4.35 -0.86 -11.16
C ALA A 65 -5.59 -0.08 -10.73
N LYS A 66 -6.48 0.25 -11.67
CA LYS A 66 -7.78 0.87 -11.35
C LYS A 66 -8.64 -0.01 -10.46
N LEU A 67 -8.69 -1.33 -10.75
CA LEU A 67 -9.44 -2.29 -9.96
C LEU A 67 -8.87 -2.42 -8.54
N ALA A 68 -7.55 -2.52 -8.41
CA ALA A 68 -6.89 -2.59 -7.11
C ALA A 68 -7.16 -1.34 -6.26
N THR A 69 -7.07 -0.14 -6.87
CA THR A 69 -7.40 1.12 -6.21
C THR A 69 -8.88 1.16 -5.80
N ALA A 70 -9.79 0.74 -6.67
CA ALA A 70 -11.22 0.70 -6.33
C ALA A 70 -11.53 -0.26 -5.16
N TYR A 71 -10.79 -1.38 -5.05
CA TYR A 71 -10.88 -2.24 -3.86
C TYR A 71 -10.33 -1.55 -2.61
N GLN A 72 -9.23 -0.79 -2.71
CA GLN A 72 -8.69 -0.01 -1.59
C GLN A 72 -9.69 1.06 -1.11
N ASP A 73 -10.36 1.75 -2.04
CA ASP A 73 -11.35 2.79 -1.74
C ASP A 73 -12.53 2.26 -0.93
N VAL A 74 -12.88 0.99 -1.10
CA VAL A 74 -13.94 0.32 -0.33
C VAL A 74 -13.40 -0.55 0.80
N SER A 75 -12.11 -0.43 1.11
CA SER A 75 -11.42 -1.22 2.15
C SER A 75 -11.48 -2.74 1.95
N ASP A 76 -11.66 -3.20 0.72
CA ASP A 76 -11.55 -4.62 0.35
C ASP A 76 -10.07 -4.98 0.14
N TRP A 77 -9.33 -4.98 1.25
CA TRP A 77 -7.87 -5.15 1.25
C TRP A 77 -7.42 -6.47 0.67
N THR A 78 -8.18 -7.54 0.86
CA THR A 78 -7.88 -8.86 0.30
C THR A 78 -7.83 -8.82 -1.22
N ASN A 79 -8.88 -8.30 -1.84
CA ASN A 79 -8.93 -8.19 -3.30
C ASN A 79 -7.95 -7.15 -3.85
N ALA A 80 -7.69 -6.07 -3.09
CA ALA A 80 -6.66 -5.10 -3.44
C ALA A 80 -5.27 -5.75 -3.52
N VAL A 81 -4.85 -6.49 -2.48
CA VAL A 81 -3.58 -7.23 -2.44
C VAL A 81 -3.46 -8.19 -3.63
N GLU A 82 -4.48 -9.03 -3.84
CA GLU A 82 -4.46 -10.03 -4.93
C GLU A 82 -4.36 -9.37 -6.31
N THR A 83 -4.99 -8.21 -6.49
CA THR A 83 -4.93 -7.49 -7.75
C THR A 83 -3.56 -6.82 -7.95
N TRP A 84 -2.96 -6.23 -6.91
CA TRP A 84 -1.60 -5.69 -6.97
C TRP A 84 -0.55 -6.78 -7.21
N LYS A 85 -0.72 -7.98 -6.63
CA LYS A 85 0.14 -9.14 -6.92
C LYS A 85 0.12 -9.52 -8.40
N LYS A 86 -1.05 -9.53 -9.05
CA LYS A 86 -1.13 -9.78 -10.49
C LYS A 86 -0.30 -8.79 -11.28
N ILE A 87 -0.34 -7.51 -10.90
CA ILE A 87 0.46 -6.47 -11.55
C ILE A 87 1.96 -6.73 -11.35
N SER A 88 2.41 -7.06 -10.14
CA SER A 88 3.83 -7.32 -9.90
C SER A 88 4.35 -8.57 -10.61
N VAL A 89 3.49 -9.55 -10.90
CA VAL A 89 3.85 -10.69 -11.76
C VAL A 89 4.01 -10.26 -13.23
N LEU A 90 3.15 -9.35 -13.71
CA LEU A 90 3.22 -8.85 -15.08
C LEU A 90 4.35 -7.83 -15.28
N LEU A 91 4.65 -7.06 -14.27
CA LEU A 91 5.65 -5.97 -14.26
C LEU A 91 6.56 -6.10 -13.03
N PRO A 92 7.47 -7.10 -12.98
CA PRO A 92 8.27 -7.40 -11.79
C PRO A 92 9.27 -6.28 -11.42
N ASP A 93 9.62 -5.40 -12.36
CA ASP A 93 10.53 -4.28 -12.15
C ASP A 93 9.80 -2.95 -11.93
N TRP A 94 8.47 -2.97 -11.77
CA TRP A 94 7.68 -1.78 -11.51
C TRP A 94 7.47 -1.58 -10.01
N SER A 95 8.36 -0.79 -9.40
CA SER A 95 8.40 -0.56 -7.96
C SER A 95 7.07 -0.09 -7.33
N PRO A 96 6.23 0.78 -7.98
CA PRO A 96 4.98 1.23 -7.37
C PRO A 96 3.99 0.12 -7.03
N SER A 97 4.02 -1.03 -7.75
CA SER A 97 3.13 -2.15 -7.44
C SER A 97 3.42 -2.76 -6.06
N TYR A 98 4.69 -2.84 -5.69
CA TYR A 98 5.10 -3.37 -4.38
C TYR A 98 4.79 -2.42 -3.24
N TYR A 99 4.93 -1.09 -3.46
CA TYR A 99 4.50 -0.11 -2.48
C TYR A 99 2.99 -0.20 -2.21
N SER A 100 2.20 -0.33 -3.28
CA SER A 100 0.74 -0.47 -3.18
C SER A 100 0.32 -1.77 -2.51
N GLN A 101 1.05 -2.88 -2.76
CA GLN A 101 0.86 -4.14 -2.02
C GLN A 101 1.15 -3.96 -0.54
N ALA A 102 2.29 -3.32 -0.20
CA ALA A 102 2.68 -3.09 1.18
C ALA A 102 1.62 -2.28 1.93
N TYR A 103 1.12 -1.21 1.32
CA TYR A 103 0.05 -0.41 1.88
C TYR A 103 -1.25 -1.21 2.09
N ALA A 104 -1.63 -2.04 1.13
CA ALA A 104 -2.83 -2.88 1.25
C ALA A 104 -2.68 -3.95 2.34
N TYR A 105 -1.50 -4.59 2.46
CA TYR A 105 -1.20 -5.51 3.55
C TYR A 105 -1.22 -4.83 4.92
N GLN A 106 -0.59 -3.67 5.05
CA GLN A 106 -0.60 -2.87 6.27
C GLN A 106 -2.03 -2.52 6.69
N SER A 107 -2.86 -2.10 5.74
CA SER A 107 -4.27 -1.76 5.99
C SER A 107 -5.11 -2.99 6.36
N ALA A 108 -4.74 -4.17 5.86
CA ALA A 108 -5.29 -5.46 6.25
C ALA A 108 -4.76 -5.97 7.61
N LYS A 109 -3.81 -5.24 8.24
CA LYS A 109 -3.09 -5.64 9.47
C LYS A 109 -2.28 -6.93 9.30
N ASP A 110 -1.80 -7.18 8.09
CA ASP A 110 -0.85 -8.25 7.79
C ASP A 110 0.57 -7.65 7.76
N ASP A 111 1.09 -7.38 8.97
CA ASP A 111 2.35 -6.66 9.15
C ASP A 111 3.55 -7.42 8.58
N VAL A 112 3.50 -8.74 8.58
CA VAL A 112 4.58 -9.59 8.03
C VAL A 112 4.70 -9.38 6.53
N ASN A 113 3.61 -9.52 5.79
CA ASN A 113 3.61 -9.35 4.34
C ASN A 113 3.76 -7.87 3.95
N ALA A 114 3.28 -6.93 4.76
CA ALA A 114 3.53 -5.50 4.56
C ALA A 114 5.02 -5.18 4.58
N LYS A 115 5.76 -5.66 5.61
CA LYS A 115 7.22 -5.49 5.70
C LYS A 115 7.92 -6.06 4.47
N LEU A 116 7.64 -7.31 4.11
CA LEU A 116 8.24 -7.97 2.94
C LEU A 116 7.97 -7.20 1.63
N ALA A 117 6.77 -6.66 1.47
CA ALA A 117 6.42 -5.88 0.29
C ALA A 117 7.13 -4.51 0.27
N TYR A 118 7.32 -3.84 1.43
CA TYR A 118 8.13 -2.63 1.50
C TYR A 118 9.61 -2.91 1.21
N GLU A 119 10.18 -3.99 1.70
CA GLU A 119 11.54 -4.42 1.37
C GLU A 119 11.69 -4.67 -0.14
N LYS A 120 10.71 -5.34 -0.74
CA LYS A 120 10.68 -5.57 -2.19
C LYS A 120 10.56 -4.26 -2.97
N TYR A 121 9.71 -3.32 -2.52
CA TYR A 121 9.63 -1.97 -3.09
C TYR A 121 11.00 -1.30 -3.11
N ILE A 122 11.67 -1.20 -1.96
CA ILE A 122 12.98 -0.57 -1.83
C ILE A 122 14.00 -1.18 -2.79
N SER A 123 14.04 -2.52 -2.86
CA SER A 123 14.98 -3.23 -3.74
C SER A 123 14.69 -3.11 -5.23
N THR A 124 13.48 -2.65 -5.60
CA THR A 124 13.03 -2.52 -6.99
C THR A 124 13.11 -1.08 -7.51
N VAL A 125 13.18 -0.08 -6.61
CA VAL A 125 13.35 1.34 -7.00
C VAL A 125 14.70 1.52 -7.69
N LYS A 126 14.66 2.03 -8.91
CA LYS A 126 15.86 2.30 -9.71
C LYS A 126 16.52 3.61 -9.29
N PRO A 127 17.85 3.75 -9.51
CA PRO A 127 18.57 4.98 -9.15
C PRO A 127 17.94 6.25 -9.71
N GLU A 128 17.47 6.23 -10.95
CA GLU A 128 16.81 7.35 -11.62
C GLU A 128 15.41 7.67 -11.06
N GLU A 129 14.80 6.76 -10.29
CA GLU A 129 13.49 6.93 -9.68
C GLU A 129 13.57 7.45 -8.23
N ILE A 130 14.76 7.44 -7.62
CA ILE A 130 14.93 7.76 -6.18
C ILE A 130 14.36 9.13 -5.85
N GLU A 131 14.68 10.15 -6.65
CA GLU A 131 14.24 11.54 -6.37
C GLU A 131 12.71 11.65 -6.32
N ALA A 132 12.03 11.04 -7.29
CA ALA A 132 10.58 11.01 -7.34
C ALA A 132 9.95 10.12 -6.26
N SER A 133 10.71 9.17 -5.73
CA SER A 133 10.27 8.15 -4.76
C SER A 133 10.63 8.48 -3.32
N LYS A 134 11.31 9.62 -3.05
CA LYS A 134 11.85 9.94 -1.71
C LYS A 134 10.85 9.76 -0.57
N LYS A 135 9.64 10.30 -0.70
CA LYS A 135 8.62 10.20 0.35
C LYS A 135 8.20 8.75 0.60
N ASN A 136 8.04 7.98 -0.47
CA ASN A 136 7.66 6.58 -0.36
C ASN A 136 8.81 5.73 0.20
N LEU A 137 10.07 6.03 -0.18
CA LEU A 137 11.25 5.39 0.39
C LEU A 137 11.38 5.71 1.88
N ALA A 138 11.21 6.98 2.28
CA ALA A 138 11.22 7.37 3.68
C ALA A 138 10.19 6.60 4.49
N TYR A 139 8.96 6.51 3.98
CA TYR A 139 7.89 5.78 4.66
C TYR A 139 8.17 4.28 4.73
N ALA A 140 8.62 3.67 3.63
CA ALA A 140 8.95 2.24 3.60
C ALA A 140 10.04 1.88 4.62
N TYR A 141 11.12 2.66 4.68
CA TYR A 141 12.17 2.48 5.68
C TYR A 141 11.68 2.71 7.12
N PHE A 142 10.84 3.72 7.34
CA PHE A 142 10.20 3.94 8.64
C PHE A 142 9.37 2.74 9.09
N TYR A 143 8.52 2.21 8.21
CA TYR A 143 7.66 1.07 8.53
C TYR A 143 8.48 -0.18 8.88
N ILE A 144 9.53 -0.46 8.12
CA ILE A 144 10.44 -1.57 8.39
C ILE A 144 11.11 -1.39 9.75
N ALA A 145 11.67 -0.19 10.04
CA ALA A 145 12.28 0.12 11.33
C ALA A 145 11.28 -0.04 12.49
N PHE A 146 10.05 0.44 12.32
CA PHE A 146 8.99 0.27 13.30
C PHE A 146 8.66 -1.21 13.56
N SER A 147 8.63 -2.03 12.51
CA SER A 147 8.39 -3.48 12.63
C SER A 147 9.54 -4.21 13.34
N GLU A 148 10.76 -3.71 13.24
CA GLU A 148 11.97 -4.31 13.80
C GLU A 148 12.36 -3.79 15.18
N GLN A 149 11.74 -2.73 15.68
CA GLN A 149 12.17 -2.00 16.88
C GLN A 149 12.37 -2.87 18.12
N THR A 150 11.61 -3.96 18.25
CA THR A 150 11.70 -4.89 19.38
C THR A 150 12.40 -6.20 19.04
N THR A 151 12.40 -6.61 17.78
CA THR A 151 12.94 -7.91 17.35
C THR A 151 14.38 -7.82 16.86
N ASP A 152 14.77 -6.70 16.25
CA ASP A 152 16.13 -6.42 15.78
C ASP A 152 16.43 -4.92 15.87
N PRO A 153 16.66 -4.38 17.09
CA PRO A 153 16.90 -2.94 17.29
C PRO A 153 18.09 -2.40 16.49
N ALA A 154 19.08 -3.24 16.19
CA ALA A 154 20.25 -2.82 15.41
C ALA A 154 19.84 -2.49 13.97
N LYS A 155 19.10 -3.38 13.30
CA LYS A 155 18.56 -3.10 11.96
C LYS A 155 17.53 -1.98 11.98
N ALA A 156 16.70 -1.90 13.02
CA ALA A 156 15.75 -0.79 13.16
C ALA A 156 16.47 0.57 13.16
N LYS A 157 17.63 0.69 13.82
CA LYS A 157 18.47 1.92 13.79
C LYS A 157 18.98 2.24 12.39
N GLU A 158 19.42 1.23 11.64
CA GLU A 158 19.88 1.43 10.26
C GLU A 158 18.74 1.90 9.36
N HIS A 159 17.58 1.25 9.45
CA HIS A 159 16.43 1.60 8.63
C HIS A 159 15.86 2.97 9.00
N ILE A 160 15.79 3.33 10.29
CA ILE A 160 15.30 4.66 10.67
C ILE A 160 16.25 5.78 10.22
N ALA A 161 17.55 5.54 10.21
CA ALA A 161 18.53 6.49 9.67
C ALA A 161 18.30 6.70 8.15
N LYS A 162 18.01 5.63 7.41
CA LYS A 162 17.63 5.71 5.98
C LYS A 162 16.34 6.47 5.76
N SER A 163 15.31 6.23 6.58
CA SER A 163 14.06 7.00 6.53
C SER A 163 14.32 8.50 6.66
N LEU A 164 15.07 8.91 7.68
CA LEU A 164 15.42 10.30 7.95
C LEU A 164 16.37 10.92 6.90
N GLN A 165 17.15 10.10 6.20
CA GLN A 165 17.95 10.57 5.07
C GLN A 165 17.06 11.01 3.89
N TYR A 166 15.95 10.32 3.65
CA TYR A 166 15.00 10.64 2.59
C TYR A 166 13.98 11.71 3.00
N ASP A 167 13.53 11.71 4.26
CA ASP A 167 12.63 12.72 4.82
C ASP A 167 12.99 13.05 6.28
N PRO A 168 13.88 14.03 6.50
CA PRO A 168 14.28 14.45 7.84
C PRO A 168 13.16 15.14 8.64
N SER A 169 12.05 15.51 7.98
CA SER A 169 10.91 16.18 8.60
C SER A 169 9.85 15.22 9.15
N ASN A 170 9.96 13.92 8.89
CA ASN A 170 9.02 12.92 9.37
C ASN A 170 9.08 12.79 10.90
N GLN A 171 8.09 13.36 11.59
CA GLN A 171 8.04 13.41 13.06
C GLN A 171 8.00 12.02 13.71
N ASP A 172 7.34 11.04 13.10
CA ASP A 172 7.26 9.69 13.64
C ASP A 172 8.61 8.96 13.50
N ALA A 173 9.33 9.19 12.40
CA ALA A 173 10.67 8.69 12.22
C ALA A 173 11.65 9.33 13.24
N VAL A 174 11.54 10.63 13.50
CA VAL A 174 12.35 11.32 14.52
C VAL A 174 12.09 10.73 15.91
N LYS A 175 10.82 10.53 16.29
CA LYS A 175 10.45 9.92 17.58
C LYS A 175 11.01 8.50 17.71
N LEU A 176 10.82 7.67 16.69
CA LEU A 176 11.33 6.29 16.71
C LEU A 176 12.86 6.28 16.81
N SER A 177 13.55 7.15 16.06
CA SER A 177 15.01 7.28 16.13
C SER A 177 15.47 7.65 17.55
N THR A 178 14.80 8.58 18.23
CA THR A 178 15.11 8.97 19.61
C THR A 178 14.91 7.78 20.55
N THR A 179 13.80 7.07 20.43
CA THR A 179 13.51 5.89 21.26
C THR A 179 14.54 4.77 21.08
N LEU A 180 14.98 4.52 19.84
CA LEU A 180 15.96 3.49 19.55
C LEU A 180 17.37 3.84 20.05
N ASN A 181 17.68 5.12 20.29
CA ASN A 181 18.99 5.60 20.74
C ASN A 181 19.06 5.97 22.23
N SER A 182 17.94 5.89 22.94
CA SER A 182 17.87 6.03 24.40
C SER A 182 18.22 4.72 25.10
#